data_4c9ffa1c19303af126d65edecfc0fd37
#
_entry.id   4c9ffa1c19303af126d65edecfc0fd37
#
_cell.length_a   1.000
_cell.length_b   1.000
_cell.length_c   1.000
_cell.angle_alpha   90.00
_cell.angle_beta   90.00
_cell.angle_gamma   90.00
#
_symmetry.space_group_name_H-M   'P 1'
#
loop_
_entity.id
_entity.type
_entity.pdbx_description
1 polymer ?
#
loop_
_entity_poly.entity_id
_entity_poly.type
_entity_poly.pdbx_seq_one_letter_code
_entity_poly.pdbx_strand_id
1 'polypeptide(L)'
;ANVYHSQKDYKKSAHFLTIANEEKLKLQESDLKRKLNTGQFYRNLQLEKMVDFDETTINKQYLFIVGMPRCGSTLLESILSLNNEVKDMGEVQFLEESLQKSDDLLKVKKLYEDEVMLIDSQKKIYTDKNLFNFLYCPIIYRLFPNARIIYCKRNPLDNILSIYRTNFLNQSFSSSLKDITELYLYHLELMNDYKKMFGSIIYIYDHDSVVRNPKKNIQSLINWLEWEWDEKYLSPQISNRSVFTASSAQIRQKINSNSSGYWKKYEDLLKPVRDLIPTCDW
;
A
#
# COMPACT_ATOMS: atom_id res chain seq x y z
N ALA A 1 7.02 24.35 6.30
CA ALA A 1 7.74 23.35 5.51
C ALA A 1 7.42 23.41 4.02
N ASN A 2 6.14 23.27 3.62
CA ASN A 2 5.76 23.16 2.21
C ASN A 2 6.09 24.42 1.37
N VAL A 3 5.97 25.63 1.91
CA VAL A 3 6.36 26.88 1.24
C VAL A 3 7.85 26.85 0.88
N TYR A 4 8.71 26.53 1.82
CA TYR A 4 10.17 26.42 1.57
C TYR A 4 10.51 25.29 0.58
N HIS A 5 9.76 24.19 0.62
CA HIS A 5 9.90 23.13 -0.37
C HIS A 5 9.61 23.63 -1.80
N SER A 6 8.52 24.36 -2.01
CA SER A 6 8.17 24.93 -3.32
C SER A 6 9.21 25.97 -3.80
N GLN A 7 9.83 26.68 -2.87
CA GLN A 7 10.94 27.60 -3.13
C GLN A 7 12.30 26.89 -3.31
N LYS A 8 12.35 25.56 -3.22
CA LYS A 8 13.56 24.71 -3.28
C LYS A 8 14.57 24.98 -2.15
N ASP A 9 14.16 25.64 -1.07
CA ASP A 9 14.97 25.77 0.16
C ASP A 9 14.71 24.54 1.04
N TYR A 10 15.34 23.41 0.66
CA TYR A 10 15.12 22.11 1.30
C TYR A 10 15.63 22.08 2.74
N LYS A 11 16.66 22.87 3.06
CA LYS A 11 17.21 22.94 4.42
C LYS A 11 16.23 23.59 5.40
N LYS A 12 15.63 24.74 5.03
CA LYS A 12 14.57 25.35 5.84
C LYS A 12 13.32 24.48 5.86
N SER A 13 12.97 23.86 4.72
CA SER A 13 11.84 22.94 4.66
C SER A 13 12.01 21.78 5.65
N ALA A 14 13.19 21.17 5.70
CA ALA A 14 13.53 20.09 6.64
C ALA A 14 13.39 20.54 8.10
N HIS A 15 13.97 21.71 8.45
CA HIS A 15 13.90 22.27 9.78
C HIS A 15 12.45 22.46 10.28
N PHE A 16 11.62 23.14 9.49
CA PHE A 16 10.22 23.34 9.87
C PHE A 16 9.37 22.07 9.81
N LEU A 17 9.76 21.09 9.00
CA LEU A 17 9.12 19.79 8.97
C LEU A 17 9.38 19.02 10.27
N THR A 18 10.61 19.05 10.75
CA THR A 18 10.99 18.42 12.03
C THR A 18 10.20 19.02 13.18
N ILE A 19 10.20 20.35 13.32
CA ILE A 19 9.41 21.03 14.37
C ILE A 19 7.93 20.64 14.31
N ALA A 20 7.32 20.67 13.11
CA ALA A 20 5.91 20.35 12.96
C ALA A 20 5.59 18.91 13.37
N ASN A 21 6.45 17.96 13.03
CA ASN A 21 6.25 16.55 13.39
C ASN A 21 6.50 16.29 14.89
N GLU A 22 7.49 16.96 15.49
CA GLU A 22 7.72 16.91 16.94
C GLU A 22 6.51 17.44 17.73
N GLU A 23 5.92 18.55 17.30
CA GLU A 23 4.69 19.10 17.93
C GLU A 23 3.50 18.13 17.77
N LYS A 24 3.37 17.47 16.62
CA LYS A 24 2.33 16.44 16.43
C LYS A 24 2.49 15.27 17.39
N LEU A 25 3.71 14.79 17.60
CA LEU A 25 3.97 13.68 18.53
C LEU A 25 3.66 14.03 19.99
N LYS A 26 3.75 15.31 20.38
CA LYS A 26 3.30 15.76 21.72
C LYS A 26 1.78 15.71 21.88
N LEU A 27 1.05 15.89 20.78
CA LEU A 27 -0.42 15.86 20.78
C LEU A 27 -0.98 14.43 20.68
N GLN A 28 -0.26 13.55 19.99
CA GLN A 28 -0.69 12.17 19.74
C GLN A 28 0.53 11.27 19.73
N GLU A 29 0.58 10.31 20.66
CA GLU A 29 1.63 9.29 20.68
C GLU A 29 1.62 8.43 19.41
N SER A 30 2.81 7.91 19.04
CA SER A 30 2.97 7.05 17.89
C SER A 30 2.18 5.74 18.00
N ASP A 31 1.47 5.39 16.95
CA ASP A 31 0.73 4.12 16.84
C ASP A 31 1.59 2.95 16.33
N LEU A 32 2.91 3.13 16.24
CA LEU A 32 3.85 2.10 15.77
C LEU A 32 3.69 0.79 16.54
N LYS A 33 3.74 0.84 17.87
CA LYS A 33 3.67 -0.36 18.71
C LYS A 33 2.41 -1.19 18.44
N ARG A 34 1.27 -0.52 18.24
CA ARG A 34 0.01 -1.20 17.89
C ARG A 34 0.16 -1.96 16.56
N LYS A 35 0.74 -1.32 15.54
CA LYS A 35 0.94 -1.94 14.21
C LYS A 35 1.89 -3.15 14.28
N LEU A 36 3.01 -3.01 15.01
CA LEU A 36 3.96 -4.11 15.18
C LEU A 36 3.31 -5.31 15.90
N ASN A 37 2.56 -5.06 16.98
CA ASN A 37 1.86 -6.10 17.72
C ASN A 37 0.81 -6.82 16.85
N THR A 38 0.04 -6.06 16.07
CA THR A 38 -0.94 -6.61 15.12
C THR A 38 -0.26 -7.54 14.10
N GLY A 39 0.82 -7.08 13.48
CA GLY A 39 1.54 -7.88 12.50
C GLY A 39 2.15 -9.14 13.12
N GLN A 40 2.73 -9.04 14.32
CA GLN A 40 3.28 -10.18 15.04
C GLN A 40 2.21 -11.21 15.41
N PHE A 41 1.03 -10.76 15.84
CA PHE A 41 -0.09 -11.63 16.14
C PHE A 41 -0.51 -12.46 14.91
N TYR A 42 -0.77 -11.80 13.78
CA TYR A 42 -1.22 -12.50 12.57
C TYR A 42 -0.12 -13.31 11.88
N ARG A 43 1.16 -12.92 11.97
CA ARG A 43 2.31 -13.70 11.49
C ARG A 43 2.40 -15.06 12.18
N ASN A 44 2.10 -15.10 13.47
CA ASN A 44 2.21 -16.32 14.29
C ASN A 44 0.97 -17.22 14.22
N LEU A 45 -0.09 -16.79 13.52
CA LEU A 45 -1.22 -17.68 13.30
C LEU A 45 -0.76 -18.89 12.49
N GLN A 46 -0.89 -20.08 13.11
CA GLN A 46 -0.70 -21.31 12.37
C GLN A 46 -1.72 -21.37 11.25
N LEU A 47 -1.23 -21.35 10.02
CA LEU A 47 -2.06 -21.51 8.82
C LEU A 47 -2.42 -23.00 8.69
N GLU A 48 -3.17 -23.53 9.66
CA GLU A 48 -3.87 -24.78 9.45
C GLU A 48 -4.81 -24.58 8.25
N LYS A 49 -4.89 -25.62 7.43
CA LYS A 49 -5.58 -25.70 6.11
C LYS A 49 -6.59 -24.60 5.81
N MET A 50 -6.60 -24.17 4.55
CA MET A 50 -7.69 -23.38 3.99
C MET A 50 -9.01 -23.93 4.50
N VAL A 51 -9.87 -23.08 5.02
CA VAL A 51 -11.24 -23.47 5.36
C VAL A 51 -11.85 -24.02 4.07
N ASP A 52 -12.38 -25.25 4.09
CA ASP A 52 -13.09 -25.81 2.94
C ASP A 52 -14.32 -24.91 2.68
N PHE A 53 -14.20 -24.08 1.67
CA PHE A 53 -15.31 -23.25 1.20
C PHE A 53 -16.05 -24.01 0.11
N ASP A 54 -17.35 -23.96 0.16
CA ASP A 54 -18.19 -24.41 -0.95
C ASP A 54 -17.83 -23.60 -2.21
N GLU A 55 -17.24 -24.25 -3.21
CA GLU A 55 -16.74 -23.63 -4.44
C GLU A 55 -17.83 -22.90 -5.24
N THR A 56 -19.10 -23.15 -4.92
CA THR A 56 -20.24 -22.58 -5.65
C THR A 56 -20.44 -21.07 -5.46
N THR A 57 -19.74 -20.44 -4.51
CA THR A 57 -19.90 -19.01 -4.19
C THR A 57 -18.78 -18.09 -4.75
N ILE A 58 -17.79 -18.62 -5.48
CA ILE A 58 -16.57 -17.87 -5.82
C ILE A 58 -16.63 -17.31 -7.25
N ASN A 59 -17.54 -16.38 -7.50
CA ASN A 59 -17.52 -15.62 -8.78
C ASN A 59 -16.79 -14.27 -8.68
N LYS A 60 -16.17 -13.94 -7.55
CA LYS A 60 -15.54 -12.63 -7.31
C LYS A 60 -14.06 -12.76 -6.99
N GLN A 61 -13.26 -11.87 -7.56
CA GLN A 61 -11.84 -11.79 -7.31
C GLN A 61 -11.52 -10.54 -6.48
N TYR A 62 -10.72 -10.70 -5.44
CA TYR A 62 -10.23 -9.60 -4.61
C TYR A 62 -8.75 -9.34 -4.89
N LEU A 63 -8.41 -8.09 -5.20
CA LEU A 63 -7.04 -7.63 -5.39
C LEU A 63 -6.66 -6.74 -4.20
N PHE A 64 -5.91 -7.29 -3.26
CA PHE A 64 -5.40 -6.54 -2.11
C PHE A 64 -4.12 -5.81 -2.49
N ILE A 65 -4.15 -4.49 -2.47
CA ILE A 65 -2.99 -3.63 -2.72
C ILE A 65 -2.38 -3.26 -1.37
N VAL A 66 -1.19 -3.77 -1.10
CA VAL A 66 -0.53 -3.65 0.20
C VAL A 66 0.84 -2.99 0.09
N GLY A 67 1.34 -2.44 1.19
CA GLY A 67 2.66 -1.79 1.27
C GLY A 67 2.67 -0.61 2.23
N MET A 68 3.73 0.17 2.20
CA MET A 68 3.78 1.39 3.01
C MET A 68 3.01 2.54 2.33
N PRO A 69 2.43 3.48 3.07
CA PRO A 69 1.87 4.69 2.49
C PRO A 69 2.87 5.36 1.54
N ARG A 70 2.38 6.02 0.49
CA ARG A 70 3.23 6.74 -0.49
C ARG A 70 4.13 5.86 -1.37
N CYS A 71 3.87 4.58 -1.45
CA CYS A 71 4.61 3.62 -2.31
C CYS A 71 4.20 3.63 -3.80
N GLY A 72 3.24 4.48 -4.22
CA GLY A 72 2.76 4.52 -5.60
C GLY A 72 1.48 3.70 -5.86
N SER A 73 0.85 3.20 -4.81
CA SER A 73 -0.38 2.40 -4.86
C SER A 73 -1.56 3.09 -5.56
N THR A 74 -1.64 4.42 -5.51
CA THR A 74 -2.72 5.15 -6.18
C THR A 74 -2.55 5.11 -7.72
N LEU A 75 -1.31 5.17 -8.22
CA LEU A 75 -1.02 4.95 -9.64
C LEU A 75 -1.42 3.54 -10.06
N LEU A 76 -1.01 2.53 -9.27
CA LEU A 76 -1.37 1.14 -9.52
C LEU A 76 -2.89 0.97 -9.61
N GLU A 77 -3.63 1.41 -8.59
CA GLU A 77 -5.09 1.29 -8.58
C GLU A 77 -5.74 2.02 -9.76
N SER A 78 -5.18 3.17 -10.18
CA SER A 78 -5.66 3.88 -11.38
C SER A 78 -5.42 3.10 -12.68
N ILE A 79 -4.32 2.33 -12.76
CA ILE A 79 -4.07 1.42 -13.88
C ILE A 79 -5.08 0.28 -13.89
N LEU A 80 -5.28 -0.37 -12.73
CA LEU A 80 -6.21 -1.51 -12.61
C LEU A 80 -7.67 -1.11 -12.89
N SER A 81 -8.08 0.10 -12.46
CA SER A 81 -9.44 0.61 -12.67
C SER A 81 -9.79 0.91 -14.14
N LEU A 82 -8.82 0.84 -15.05
CA LEU A 82 -9.09 0.91 -16.49
C LEU A 82 -9.69 -0.40 -17.05
N ASN A 83 -9.62 -1.49 -16.30
CA ASN A 83 -10.39 -2.69 -16.61
C ASN A 83 -11.84 -2.50 -16.16
N ASN A 84 -12.78 -2.64 -17.09
CA ASN A 84 -14.20 -2.39 -16.85
C ASN A 84 -14.83 -3.36 -15.84
N GLU A 85 -14.24 -4.53 -15.60
CA GLU A 85 -14.71 -5.52 -14.62
C GLU A 85 -14.27 -5.15 -13.18
N VAL A 86 -13.34 -4.18 -13.04
CA VAL A 86 -12.79 -3.77 -11.75
C VAL A 86 -13.66 -2.71 -11.09
N LYS A 87 -13.96 -2.91 -9.80
CA LYS A 87 -14.41 -1.89 -8.88
C LYS A 87 -13.27 -1.49 -7.97
N ASP A 88 -12.84 -0.24 -8.04
CA ASP A 88 -11.89 0.33 -7.10
C ASP A 88 -12.62 0.75 -5.82
N MET A 89 -12.21 0.18 -4.69
CA MET A 89 -12.80 0.51 -3.40
C MET A 89 -11.99 1.56 -2.62
N GLY A 90 -10.76 1.83 -3.06
CA GLY A 90 -9.87 2.77 -2.38
C GLY A 90 -9.35 2.24 -1.04
N GLU A 91 -9.21 3.13 -0.06
CA GLU A 91 -8.60 2.84 1.26
C GLU A 91 -9.66 2.41 2.28
N VAL A 92 -10.48 1.38 1.95
CA VAL A 92 -11.49 0.82 2.85
C VAL A 92 -10.85 0.07 4.03
N GLN A 93 -11.54 0.02 5.18
CA GLN A 93 -11.05 -0.67 6.38
C GLN A 93 -11.84 -1.96 6.67
N PHE A 94 -12.57 -2.48 5.69
CA PHE A 94 -13.52 -3.57 5.87
C PHE A 94 -12.92 -4.83 6.49
N LEU A 95 -11.69 -5.21 6.10
CA LEU A 95 -11.04 -6.39 6.67
C LEU A 95 -10.69 -6.19 8.15
N GLU A 96 -10.07 -5.05 8.50
CA GLU A 96 -9.73 -4.73 9.89
C GLU A 96 -10.99 -4.62 10.76
N GLU A 97 -12.02 -3.93 10.27
CA GLU A 97 -13.30 -3.79 10.97
C GLU A 97 -14.02 -5.13 11.17
N SER A 98 -13.97 -6.02 10.16
CA SER A 98 -14.54 -7.36 10.27
C SER A 98 -13.81 -8.22 11.30
N LEU A 99 -12.48 -8.13 11.36
CA LEU A 99 -11.65 -8.80 12.35
C LEU A 99 -11.88 -8.27 13.77
N GLN A 100 -12.22 -6.99 13.93
CA GLN A 100 -12.59 -6.42 15.22
C GLN A 100 -13.98 -6.87 15.70
N LYS A 101 -14.88 -7.22 14.79
CA LYS A 101 -16.26 -7.65 15.08
C LYS A 101 -16.39 -9.14 15.41
N SER A 102 -15.42 -9.98 15.03
CA SER A 102 -15.50 -11.44 15.24
C SER A 102 -14.13 -12.12 15.17
N ASP A 103 -13.95 -13.13 16.00
CA ASP A 103 -12.83 -14.09 15.94
C ASP A 103 -13.13 -15.29 15.03
N ASP A 104 -14.39 -15.50 14.66
CA ASP A 104 -14.81 -16.53 13.70
C ASP A 104 -14.49 -16.09 12.28
N LEU A 105 -13.54 -16.76 11.64
CA LEU A 105 -13.05 -16.43 10.32
C LEU A 105 -14.12 -16.50 9.21
N LEU A 106 -15.08 -17.42 9.30
CA LEU A 106 -16.19 -17.49 8.34
C LEU A 106 -17.10 -16.27 8.46
N LYS A 107 -17.35 -15.85 9.69
CA LYS A 107 -18.11 -14.62 9.96
C LYS A 107 -17.34 -13.37 9.53
N VAL A 108 -16.02 -13.32 9.74
CA VAL A 108 -15.15 -12.25 9.22
C VAL A 108 -15.26 -12.13 7.71
N LYS A 109 -15.12 -13.27 6.99
CA LYS A 109 -15.30 -13.31 5.52
C LYS A 109 -16.64 -12.75 5.11
N LYS A 110 -17.73 -13.23 5.72
CA LYS A 110 -19.08 -12.78 5.41
C LYS A 110 -19.26 -11.29 5.64
N LEU A 111 -18.79 -10.76 6.77
CA LEU A 111 -18.86 -9.33 7.09
C LEU A 111 -18.13 -8.48 6.05
N TYR A 112 -16.93 -8.90 5.64
CA TYR A 112 -16.15 -8.23 4.59
C TYR A 112 -16.91 -8.24 3.25
N GLU A 113 -17.42 -9.40 2.83
CA GLU A 113 -18.14 -9.56 1.57
C GLU A 113 -19.46 -8.78 1.55
N ASP A 114 -20.18 -8.71 2.66
CA ASP A 114 -21.41 -7.92 2.80
C ASP A 114 -21.12 -6.42 2.55
N GLU A 115 -20.03 -5.87 3.15
CA GLU A 115 -19.63 -4.47 2.94
C GLU A 115 -19.20 -4.22 1.48
N VAL A 116 -18.48 -5.15 0.85
CA VAL A 116 -18.09 -5.03 -0.57
C VAL A 116 -19.33 -5.01 -1.47
N MET A 117 -20.35 -5.84 -1.17
CA MET A 117 -21.58 -5.90 -1.96
C MET A 117 -22.39 -4.60 -1.88
N LEU A 118 -22.30 -3.85 -0.78
CA LEU A 118 -22.96 -2.55 -0.65
C LEU A 118 -22.34 -1.48 -1.55
N ILE A 119 -21.04 -1.61 -1.91
CA ILE A 119 -20.38 -0.67 -2.82
C ILE A 119 -20.84 -0.88 -4.26
N ASP A 120 -20.77 -2.12 -4.76
CA ASP A 120 -21.17 -2.48 -6.12
C ASP A 120 -21.26 -4.00 -6.25
N SER A 121 -22.47 -4.54 -6.42
CA SER A 121 -22.69 -5.98 -6.55
C SER A 121 -22.46 -6.53 -7.97
N GLN A 122 -22.31 -5.65 -8.97
CA GLN A 122 -22.29 -6.02 -10.39
C GLN A 122 -20.88 -6.37 -10.91
N LYS A 123 -19.85 -5.91 -10.23
CA LYS A 123 -18.45 -6.13 -10.67
C LYS A 123 -17.97 -7.52 -10.28
N LYS A 124 -16.96 -7.99 -11.01
CA LYS A 124 -16.31 -9.29 -10.78
C LYS A 124 -15.01 -9.17 -10.00
N ILE A 125 -14.33 -8.01 -10.08
CA ILE A 125 -13.01 -7.78 -9.49
C ILE A 125 -13.09 -6.54 -8.60
N TYR A 126 -12.57 -6.64 -7.37
CA TYR A 126 -12.59 -5.57 -6.39
C TYR A 126 -11.16 -5.28 -5.92
N THR A 127 -10.72 -4.01 -5.96
CA THR A 127 -9.45 -3.64 -5.36
C THR A 127 -9.67 -3.10 -3.96
N ASP A 128 -9.02 -3.69 -2.97
CA ASP A 128 -8.90 -3.17 -1.61
C ASP A 128 -7.48 -2.59 -1.46
N LYS A 129 -7.39 -1.26 -1.37
CA LYS A 129 -6.13 -0.55 -1.27
C LYS A 129 -5.89 -0.03 0.16
N ASN A 130 -6.30 -0.74 1.17
CA ASN A 130 -5.81 -0.51 2.51
C ASN A 130 -4.38 -1.06 2.61
N LEU A 131 -3.42 -0.16 2.54
CA LEU A 131 -2.01 -0.53 2.45
C LEU A 131 -1.55 -1.35 3.67
N PHE A 132 -2.14 -1.11 4.84
CA PHE A 132 -1.84 -1.87 6.06
C PHE A 132 -2.42 -3.29 6.08
N ASN A 133 -3.17 -3.69 5.06
CA ASN A 133 -3.57 -5.09 4.88
C ASN A 133 -2.36 -6.03 4.74
N PHE A 134 -1.12 -5.52 4.58
CA PHE A 134 0.06 -6.36 4.71
C PHE A 134 0.18 -7.02 6.10
N LEU A 135 -0.40 -6.43 7.14
CA LEU A 135 -0.45 -7.03 8.48
C LEU A 135 -1.34 -8.28 8.54
N TYR A 136 -2.29 -8.39 7.61
CA TYR A 136 -3.33 -9.42 7.57
C TYR A 136 -3.17 -10.39 6.39
N CYS A 137 -2.04 -10.38 5.66
CA CYS A 137 -1.84 -11.27 4.50
C CYS A 137 -2.10 -12.75 4.79
N PRO A 138 -1.75 -13.33 5.96
CA PRO A 138 -2.10 -14.71 6.27
C PRO A 138 -3.61 -14.95 6.33
N ILE A 139 -4.36 -13.98 6.85
CA ILE A 139 -5.83 -14.06 6.89
C ILE A 139 -6.42 -13.93 5.49
N ILE A 140 -5.91 -12.99 4.68
CA ILE A 140 -6.34 -12.84 3.27
C ILE A 140 -6.15 -14.17 2.52
N TYR A 141 -4.97 -14.78 2.65
CA TYR A 141 -4.67 -16.06 2.02
C TYR A 141 -5.64 -17.17 2.44
N ARG A 142 -6.02 -17.19 3.73
CA ARG A 142 -6.89 -18.21 4.29
C ARG A 142 -8.36 -18.00 3.92
N LEU A 143 -8.84 -16.75 3.92
CA LEU A 143 -10.26 -16.43 3.74
C LEU A 143 -10.69 -16.30 2.28
N PHE A 144 -9.79 -15.90 1.39
CA PHE A 144 -10.13 -15.54 0.01
C PHE A 144 -9.27 -16.35 -0.99
N PRO A 145 -9.69 -17.59 -1.35
CA PRO A 145 -8.91 -18.48 -2.22
C PRO A 145 -8.55 -17.85 -3.58
N ASN A 146 -9.42 -16.98 -4.12
CA ASN A 146 -9.20 -16.28 -5.40
C ASN A 146 -8.56 -14.89 -5.20
N ALA A 147 -8.13 -14.53 -3.99
CA ALA A 147 -7.44 -13.27 -3.78
C ALA A 147 -6.07 -13.27 -4.42
N ARG A 148 -5.68 -12.12 -4.93
CA ARG A 148 -4.32 -11.80 -5.32
C ARG A 148 -3.83 -10.60 -4.52
N ILE A 149 -2.58 -10.62 -4.11
CA ILE A 149 -1.96 -9.57 -3.31
C ILE A 149 -0.94 -8.85 -4.20
N ILE A 150 -1.08 -7.54 -4.36
CA ILE A 150 -0.12 -6.72 -5.09
C ILE A 150 0.67 -5.90 -4.07
N TYR A 151 1.91 -6.32 -3.84
CA TYR A 151 2.82 -5.67 -2.91
C TYR A 151 3.54 -4.51 -3.58
N CYS A 152 3.18 -3.28 -3.20
CA CYS A 152 3.78 -2.05 -3.71
C CYS A 152 5.10 -1.74 -3.01
N LYS A 153 6.19 -1.73 -3.77
CA LYS A 153 7.52 -1.29 -3.36
C LYS A 153 7.89 0.04 -3.99
N ARG A 154 8.73 0.78 -3.30
CA ARG A 154 9.36 2.01 -3.75
C ARG A 154 10.72 2.16 -3.09
N ASN A 155 11.63 2.98 -3.68
CA ASN A 155 12.87 3.32 -3.00
C ASN A 155 12.61 3.71 -1.54
N PRO A 156 13.29 3.07 -0.56
CA PRO A 156 12.99 3.24 0.86
C PRO A 156 13.09 4.69 1.33
N LEU A 157 14.15 5.40 0.96
CA LEU A 157 14.39 6.78 1.40
C LEU A 157 13.39 7.75 0.79
N ASP A 158 12.99 7.56 -0.49
CA ASP A 158 11.92 8.33 -1.10
C ASP A 158 10.56 8.05 -0.44
N ASN A 159 10.32 6.80 -0.05
CA ASN A 159 9.09 6.42 0.62
C ASN A 159 9.02 7.01 2.03
N ILE A 160 10.07 6.82 2.85
CA ILE A 160 10.18 7.35 4.21
C ILE A 160 10.05 8.88 4.21
N LEU A 161 10.78 9.58 3.33
CA LEU A 161 10.66 11.02 3.19
C LEU A 161 9.25 11.45 2.82
N SER A 162 8.62 10.75 1.87
CA SER A 162 7.27 11.07 1.41
C SER A 162 6.23 10.87 2.52
N ILE A 163 6.38 9.83 3.36
CA ILE A 163 5.54 9.63 4.54
C ILE A 163 5.73 10.76 5.54
N TYR A 164 6.99 11.06 5.92
CA TYR A 164 7.33 12.08 6.91
C TYR A 164 6.85 13.48 6.52
N ARG A 165 6.82 13.78 5.21
CA ARG A 165 6.33 15.05 4.66
C ARG A 165 4.82 15.14 4.52
N THR A 166 4.11 14.02 4.62
CA THR A 166 2.65 13.99 4.46
C THR A 166 1.97 14.17 5.81
N ASN A 167 1.01 15.11 5.87
CA ASN A 167 0.21 15.31 7.08
C ASN A 167 -0.90 14.27 7.15
N PHE A 168 -0.58 13.09 7.70
CA PHE A 168 -1.60 12.09 8.02
C PHE A 168 -2.32 12.46 9.32
N LEU A 169 -3.66 12.33 9.34
CA LEU A 169 -4.47 12.62 10.52
C LEU A 169 -4.52 11.43 11.49
N ASN A 170 -4.55 10.20 10.97
CA ASN A 170 -4.82 8.98 11.73
C ASN A 170 -3.64 7.98 11.73
N GLN A 171 -2.43 8.44 11.45
CA GLN A 171 -1.23 7.60 11.36
C GLN A 171 -0.07 8.32 12.06
N SER A 172 -0.09 8.31 13.38
CA SER A 172 0.82 9.11 14.21
C SER A 172 2.29 8.66 14.11
N PHE A 173 2.57 7.39 13.78
CA PHE A 173 3.93 6.92 13.46
C PHE A 173 4.59 7.75 12.35
N SER A 174 3.81 8.33 11.45
CA SER A 174 4.30 9.12 10.32
C SER A 174 5.02 10.42 10.70
N SER A 175 4.94 10.81 11.97
CA SER A 175 5.59 12.02 12.50
C SER A 175 6.97 11.74 13.12
N SER A 176 7.44 10.49 13.11
CA SER A 176 8.78 10.09 13.58
C SER A 176 9.54 9.38 12.47
N LEU A 177 10.69 9.90 12.05
CA LEU A 177 11.55 9.22 11.07
C LEU A 177 11.99 7.83 11.56
N LYS A 178 12.26 7.71 12.87
CA LYS A 178 12.61 6.42 13.48
C LYS A 178 11.46 5.43 13.35
N ASP A 179 10.25 5.83 13.72
CA ASP A 179 9.08 4.95 13.72
C ASP A 179 8.67 4.55 12.30
N ILE A 180 8.75 5.51 11.34
CA ILE A 180 8.53 5.20 9.93
C ILE A 180 9.54 4.15 9.45
N THR A 181 10.82 4.31 9.81
CA THR A 181 11.88 3.39 9.39
C THR A 181 11.70 2.02 10.03
N GLU A 182 11.39 1.95 11.32
CA GLU A 182 11.14 0.70 12.04
C GLU A 182 9.95 -0.05 11.43
N LEU A 183 8.84 0.64 11.17
CA LEU A 183 7.69 0.02 10.51
C LEU A 183 8.01 -0.39 9.06
N TYR A 184 8.83 0.41 8.35
CA TYR A 184 9.29 0.08 7.00
C TYR A 184 10.11 -1.21 6.98
N LEU A 185 11.06 -1.37 7.89
CA LEU A 185 11.87 -2.58 7.99
C LEU A 185 11.03 -3.81 8.38
N TYR A 186 10.12 -3.61 9.33
CA TYR A 186 9.20 -4.66 9.75
C TYR A 186 8.31 -5.14 8.60
N HIS A 187 7.73 -4.21 7.82
CA HIS A 187 6.90 -4.59 6.69
C HIS A 187 7.70 -5.35 5.60
N LEU A 188 8.97 -4.97 5.38
CA LEU A 188 9.85 -5.71 4.45
C LEU A 188 10.05 -7.16 4.93
N GLU A 189 10.31 -7.36 6.21
CA GLU A 189 10.47 -8.67 6.82
C GLU A 189 9.20 -9.52 6.64
N LEU A 190 8.04 -8.97 7.01
CA LEU A 190 6.75 -9.66 6.84
C LEU A 190 6.49 -10.06 5.39
N MET A 191 6.64 -9.12 4.46
CA MET A 191 6.36 -9.40 3.05
C MET A 191 7.34 -10.40 2.43
N ASN A 192 8.60 -10.42 2.89
CA ASN A 192 9.57 -11.44 2.50
C ASN A 192 9.16 -12.84 2.98
N ASP A 193 8.68 -12.95 4.23
CA ASP A 193 8.20 -14.22 4.76
C ASP A 193 6.94 -14.69 4.04
N TYR A 194 5.98 -13.80 3.82
CA TYR A 194 4.75 -14.14 3.09
C TYR A 194 5.02 -14.54 1.64
N LYS A 195 6.01 -13.90 1.00
CA LYS A 195 6.44 -14.30 -0.35
C LYS A 195 7.00 -15.72 -0.38
N LYS A 196 7.69 -16.17 0.69
CA LYS A 196 8.16 -17.56 0.81
C LYS A 196 7.01 -18.52 1.08
N MET A 197 6.04 -18.13 1.91
CA MET A 197 4.94 -18.99 2.36
C MET A 197 3.88 -19.22 1.28
N PHE A 198 3.45 -18.16 0.59
CA PHE A 198 2.36 -18.20 -0.40
C PHE A 198 2.60 -17.27 -1.59
N GLY A 199 3.84 -17.27 -2.08
CA GLY A 199 4.30 -16.33 -3.11
C GLY A 199 3.61 -16.39 -4.46
N SER A 200 2.88 -17.47 -4.79
CA SER A 200 2.12 -17.58 -6.04
C SER A 200 1.02 -16.52 -6.17
N ILE A 201 0.43 -16.11 -5.05
CA ILE A 201 -0.62 -15.09 -5.03
C ILE A 201 -0.09 -13.66 -4.81
N ILE A 202 1.24 -13.48 -4.63
CA ILE A 202 1.86 -12.16 -4.37
C ILE A 202 2.66 -11.70 -5.59
N TYR A 203 2.24 -10.57 -6.17
CA TYR A 203 3.01 -9.83 -7.18
C TYR A 203 3.76 -8.66 -6.55
N ILE A 204 5.03 -8.49 -6.91
CA ILE A 204 5.81 -7.32 -6.47
C ILE A 204 5.69 -6.23 -7.53
N TYR A 205 4.96 -5.15 -7.19
CA TYR A 205 4.85 -3.94 -7.99
C TYR A 205 5.93 -2.96 -7.53
N ASP A 206 7.02 -2.87 -8.29
CA ASP A 206 8.09 -1.91 -8.05
C ASP A 206 7.77 -0.58 -8.74
N HIS A 207 7.37 0.42 -7.96
CA HIS A 207 6.98 1.73 -8.47
C HIS A 207 8.09 2.42 -9.28
N ASP A 208 9.34 2.36 -8.81
CA ASP A 208 10.45 3.03 -9.48
C ASP A 208 10.77 2.38 -10.83
N SER A 209 10.62 1.06 -10.94
CA SER A 209 10.75 0.34 -12.21
C SER A 209 9.58 0.65 -13.15
N VAL A 210 8.36 0.75 -12.63
CA VAL A 210 7.18 1.10 -13.43
C VAL A 210 7.30 2.51 -14.02
N VAL A 211 7.71 3.51 -13.25
CA VAL A 211 7.83 4.88 -13.78
C VAL A 211 9.00 5.05 -14.76
N ARG A 212 10.04 4.18 -14.65
CA ARG A 212 11.16 4.15 -15.61
C ARG A 212 10.81 3.45 -16.93
N ASN A 213 10.10 2.33 -16.85
CA ASN A 213 9.73 1.50 -18.00
C ASN A 213 8.26 1.07 -17.91
N PRO A 214 7.29 2.00 -18.12
CA PRO A 214 5.87 1.74 -17.85
C PRO A 214 5.34 0.54 -18.63
N LYS A 215 5.55 0.48 -19.94
CA LYS A 215 4.98 -0.57 -20.80
C LYS A 215 5.39 -1.96 -20.33
N LYS A 216 6.69 -2.21 -20.17
CA LYS A 216 7.21 -3.52 -19.76
C LYS A 216 6.65 -3.97 -18.41
N ASN A 217 6.67 -3.09 -17.42
CA ASN A 217 6.30 -3.46 -16.05
C ASN A 217 4.77 -3.58 -15.88
N ILE A 218 3.99 -2.74 -16.56
CA ILE A 218 2.53 -2.85 -16.55
C ILE A 218 2.09 -4.10 -17.31
N GLN A 219 2.68 -4.42 -18.46
CA GLN A 219 2.40 -5.68 -19.16
C GLN A 219 2.68 -6.90 -18.29
N SER A 220 3.79 -6.90 -17.55
CA SER A 220 4.11 -7.99 -16.61
C SER A 220 3.02 -8.16 -15.55
N LEU A 221 2.50 -7.07 -14.98
CA LEU A 221 1.40 -7.09 -14.02
C LEU A 221 0.11 -7.63 -14.65
N ILE A 222 -0.26 -7.12 -15.82
CA ILE A 222 -1.50 -7.52 -16.53
C ILE A 222 -1.44 -9.00 -16.91
N ASN A 223 -0.28 -9.49 -17.38
CA ASN A 223 -0.07 -10.92 -17.67
C ASN A 223 -0.19 -11.79 -16.40
N TRP A 224 0.36 -11.32 -15.25
CA TRP A 224 0.24 -12.05 -13.99
C TRP A 224 -1.20 -12.11 -13.47
N LEU A 225 -2.00 -11.05 -13.77
CA LEU A 225 -3.43 -11.02 -13.49
C LEU A 225 -4.23 -11.88 -14.46
N GLU A 226 -3.60 -12.40 -15.52
CA GLU A 226 -4.24 -13.17 -16.60
C GLU A 226 -5.28 -12.34 -17.38
N TRP A 227 -5.05 -11.02 -17.45
CA TRP A 227 -5.89 -10.10 -18.21
C TRP A 227 -5.36 -9.89 -19.63
N GLU A 228 -6.26 -9.59 -20.56
CA GLU A 228 -5.87 -9.17 -21.90
C GLU A 228 -5.18 -7.80 -21.86
N TRP A 229 -4.09 -7.69 -22.64
CA TRP A 229 -3.37 -6.42 -22.74
C TRP A 229 -4.19 -5.39 -23.54
N ASP A 230 -4.25 -4.17 -23.03
CA ASP A 230 -4.79 -3.00 -23.72
C ASP A 230 -3.85 -1.80 -23.47
N GLU A 231 -3.52 -1.06 -24.53
CA GLU A 231 -2.65 0.14 -24.44
C GLU A 231 -3.23 1.21 -23.51
N LYS A 232 -4.54 1.20 -23.22
CA LYS A 232 -5.15 2.13 -22.26
C LYS A 232 -4.51 2.05 -20.88
N TYR A 233 -3.98 0.89 -20.45
CA TYR A 233 -3.29 0.73 -19.17
C TYR A 233 -2.06 1.65 -19.00
N LEU A 234 -1.52 2.18 -20.11
CA LEU A 234 -0.44 3.17 -20.10
C LEU A 234 -0.94 4.61 -19.87
N SER A 235 -2.24 4.82 -19.80
CA SER A 235 -2.86 6.14 -19.69
C SER A 235 -3.78 6.26 -18.46
N PRO A 236 -3.28 6.00 -17.22
CA PRO A 236 -4.11 6.05 -16.00
C PRO A 236 -4.76 7.41 -15.74
N GLN A 237 -4.23 8.50 -16.32
CA GLN A 237 -4.79 9.84 -16.22
C GLN A 237 -6.17 10.00 -16.90
N ILE A 238 -6.56 9.08 -17.77
CA ILE A 238 -7.88 9.09 -18.42
C ILE A 238 -8.98 8.48 -17.56
N SER A 239 -8.62 7.85 -16.44
CA SER A 239 -9.57 7.32 -15.50
C SER A 239 -10.41 8.45 -14.88
N ASN A 240 -11.74 8.37 -15.04
CA ASN A 240 -12.69 9.38 -14.51
C ASN A 240 -12.97 9.21 -13.01
N ARG A 241 -12.19 8.39 -12.30
CA ARG A 241 -12.41 8.13 -10.87
C ARG A 241 -12.17 9.36 -10.00
N SER A 242 -12.97 9.50 -8.96
CA SER A 242 -12.70 10.45 -7.87
C SER A 242 -11.61 9.87 -6.98
N VAL A 243 -10.45 10.53 -6.93
CA VAL A 243 -9.31 10.08 -6.12
C VAL A 243 -9.19 10.96 -4.88
N PHE A 244 -9.51 10.41 -3.72
CA PHE A 244 -9.43 11.09 -2.42
C PHE A 244 -8.19 10.61 -1.63
N THR A 245 -6.99 10.74 -2.20
CA THR A 245 -5.75 10.38 -1.51
C THR A 245 -4.75 11.53 -1.53
N ALA A 246 -3.78 11.50 -0.63
CA ALA A 246 -2.68 12.46 -0.60
C ALA A 246 -1.83 12.48 -1.91
N SER A 247 -2.07 11.54 -2.83
CA SER A 247 -1.40 11.44 -4.15
C SER A 247 -2.28 11.86 -5.32
N SER A 248 -3.49 12.39 -5.08
CA SER A 248 -4.49 12.68 -6.13
C SER A 248 -3.99 13.62 -7.25
N ALA A 249 -3.19 14.64 -6.91
CA ALA A 249 -2.65 15.57 -7.90
C ALA A 249 -1.63 14.93 -8.86
N GLN A 250 -0.92 13.88 -8.43
CA GLN A 250 0.11 13.23 -9.23
C GLN A 250 -0.47 12.30 -10.31
N ILE A 251 -1.66 11.73 -10.07
CA ILE A 251 -2.28 10.75 -10.98
C ILE A 251 -2.86 11.39 -12.23
N ARG A 252 -3.20 12.67 -12.18
CA ARG A 252 -3.72 13.43 -13.33
C ARG A 252 -2.66 13.74 -14.39
N GLN A 253 -1.41 13.40 -14.12
CA GLN A 253 -0.29 13.56 -15.04
C GLN A 253 0.06 12.22 -15.70
N LYS A 254 0.72 12.27 -16.87
CA LYS A 254 1.35 11.08 -17.45
C LYS A 254 2.34 10.48 -16.47
N ILE A 255 2.50 9.16 -16.53
CA ILE A 255 3.48 8.44 -15.72
C ILE A 255 4.85 9.09 -15.90
N ASN A 256 5.49 9.49 -14.80
CA ASN A 256 6.79 10.14 -14.79
C ASN A 256 7.61 9.76 -13.57
N SER A 257 8.93 9.94 -13.64
CA SER A 257 9.89 9.60 -12.59
C SER A 257 10.31 10.78 -11.69
N ASN A 258 9.59 11.90 -11.74
CA ASN A 258 9.97 13.13 -11.01
C ASN A 258 10.12 12.96 -9.50
N SER A 259 9.52 11.92 -8.93
CA SER A 259 9.57 11.63 -7.51
C SER A 259 10.64 10.60 -7.11
N SER A 260 11.37 10.01 -8.06
CA SER A 260 12.44 9.06 -7.79
C SER A 260 13.75 9.78 -7.49
N GLY A 261 14.45 9.35 -6.45
CA GLY A 261 15.71 9.96 -6.00
C GLY A 261 15.54 11.34 -5.33
N TYR A 262 14.28 11.72 -5.02
CA TYR A 262 13.99 13.02 -4.43
C TYR A 262 14.54 13.16 -3.01
N TRP A 263 14.73 12.05 -2.29
CA TRP A 263 15.33 11.98 -0.97
C TRP A 263 16.71 12.65 -0.88
N LYS A 264 17.48 12.66 -1.97
CA LYS A 264 18.82 13.28 -2.02
C LYS A 264 18.81 14.78 -1.67
N LYS A 265 17.67 15.46 -1.90
CA LYS A 265 17.48 16.86 -1.53
C LYS A 265 17.27 17.07 -0.03
N TYR A 266 17.05 16.00 0.71
CA TYR A 266 16.82 15.95 2.16
C TYR A 266 17.81 15.00 2.85
N GLU A 267 18.99 14.80 2.25
CA GLU A 267 19.98 13.83 2.71
C GLU A 267 20.36 14.05 4.19
N ASP A 268 20.62 15.30 4.60
CA ASP A 268 20.94 15.64 5.99
C ASP A 268 19.83 15.24 6.97
N LEU A 269 18.55 15.43 6.57
CA LEU A 269 17.39 15.04 7.37
C LEU A 269 17.30 13.51 7.54
N LEU A 270 17.63 12.77 6.50
CA LEU A 270 17.49 11.32 6.45
C LEU A 270 18.74 10.57 6.96
N LYS A 271 19.84 11.27 7.18
CA LYS A 271 21.10 10.68 7.66
C LYS A 271 20.94 9.74 8.86
N PRO A 272 20.13 10.08 9.91
CA PRO A 272 19.96 9.21 11.08
C PRO A 272 19.31 7.85 10.77
N VAL A 273 18.56 7.73 9.67
CA VAL A 273 17.82 6.52 9.32
C VAL A 273 18.35 5.83 8.07
N ARG A 274 19.15 6.52 7.26
CA ARG A 274 19.71 5.97 6.02
C ARG A 274 20.53 4.70 6.27
N ASP A 275 21.37 4.71 7.30
CA ASP A 275 22.29 3.62 7.59
C ASP A 275 21.59 2.41 8.24
N LEU A 276 20.32 2.55 8.64
CA LEU A 276 19.47 1.46 9.12
C LEU A 276 18.84 0.64 7.98
N ILE A 277 18.81 1.21 6.77
CA ILE A 277 18.17 0.58 5.62
C ILE A 277 19.20 -0.34 4.93
N PRO A 278 18.89 -1.64 4.77
CA PRO A 278 19.79 -2.56 4.09
C PRO A 278 20.15 -2.05 2.68
N THR A 279 21.43 -2.11 2.35
CA THR A 279 21.91 -1.86 0.99
C THR A 279 21.58 -3.08 0.14
N CYS A 280 20.35 -3.17 -0.32
CA CYS A 280 19.95 -4.13 -1.34
C CYS A 280 19.79 -3.37 -2.67
N ASP A 281 19.95 -4.04 -3.79
CA ASP A 281 19.64 -3.47 -5.11
C ASP A 281 18.12 -3.21 -5.19
N TRP A 282 17.77 -1.93 -5.00
CA TRP A 282 16.41 -1.42 -5.04
C TRP A 282 16.01 -1.00 -6.45
#